data_8e1b6d7bd3b1df1ecb081ca3352afea1
#
_entry.id   8e1b6d7bd3b1df1ecb081ca3352afea1
#
_cell.length_a   1.000
_cell.length_b   1.000
_cell.length_c   1.000
_cell.angle_alpha   90.00
_cell.angle_beta   90.00
_cell.angle_gamma   90.00
#
_symmetry.space_group_name_H-M   'P 1'
#
loop_
_entity.id
_entity.type
_entity.pdbx_description
1 polymer ?
#
loop_
_entity_poly.entity_id
_entity_poly.type
_entity_poly.pdbx_seq_one_letter_code
_entity_poly.pdbx_strand_id
1 'polypeptide(L)'
;SDTHYQRLRGYLEEARAGGADITEINPGGREGPSAASRKLPIYLVRNVTPEMKLMREEIFGPILPIVTYRTVEEAISFINDRPRPLAINLFEMDRERQRQLLEGTHSGGVCINDAITHFIAEDLPFGGTGDSGMGHYHAREGFLTFSHHKAVLSRPRLNTAKVLYAPHGGWLQRLLYRIFLR
;
A
#
# COMPACT_ATOMS: atom_id res chain seq x y z
N SER A 1 0.80 7.12 -24.16
CA SER A 1 -0.08 8.07 -24.90
C SER A 1 0.55 9.47 -24.87
N ASP A 2 0.12 10.34 -25.76
CA ASP A 2 0.58 11.73 -25.80
C ASP A 2 0.21 12.48 -24.51
N THR A 3 -1.00 12.26 -24.03
CA THR A 3 -1.49 12.85 -22.76
C THR A 3 -0.56 12.50 -21.60
N HIS A 4 -0.14 11.25 -21.49
CA HIS A 4 0.75 10.80 -20.41
C HIS A 4 2.16 11.39 -20.57
N TYR A 5 2.68 11.45 -21.80
CA TYR A 5 3.97 12.07 -22.08
C TYR A 5 3.95 13.56 -21.70
N GLN A 6 2.91 14.29 -22.07
CA GLN A 6 2.77 15.72 -21.73
C GLN A 6 2.61 15.92 -20.21
N ARG A 7 1.87 15.03 -19.53
CA ARG A 7 1.75 15.08 -18.07
C ARG A 7 3.11 14.98 -17.38
N LEU A 8 3.92 13.99 -17.77
CA LEU A 8 5.26 13.81 -17.20
C LEU A 8 6.19 14.97 -17.49
N ARG A 9 6.13 15.53 -18.70
CA ARG A 9 6.87 16.76 -19.01
C ARG A 9 6.44 17.93 -18.17
N GLY A 10 5.14 18.12 -17.98
CA GLY A 10 4.58 19.16 -17.12
C GLY A 10 5.07 19.04 -15.67
N TYR A 11 5.24 17.82 -15.14
CA TYR A 11 5.83 17.62 -13.81
C TYR A 11 7.28 18.09 -13.72
N LEU A 12 8.09 17.79 -14.75
CA LEU A 12 9.49 18.25 -14.79
C LEU A 12 9.59 19.77 -14.93
N GLU A 13 8.73 20.37 -15.71
CA GLU A 13 8.69 21.83 -15.91
C GLU A 13 8.26 22.55 -14.61
N GLU A 14 7.23 22.04 -13.92
CA GLU A 14 6.78 22.57 -12.62
C GLU A 14 7.87 22.41 -11.55
N ALA A 15 8.48 21.24 -11.43
CA ALA A 15 9.55 21.00 -10.48
C ALA A 15 10.75 21.92 -10.70
N ARG A 16 11.15 22.12 -11.96
CA ARG A 16 12.23 23.06 -12.32
C ARG A 16 11.88 24.49 -11.96
N ALA A 17 10.67 24.92 -12.26
CA ALA A 17 10.18 26.26 -11.90
C ALA A 17 10.12 26.44 -10.37
N GLY A 18 9.84 25.37 -9.62
CA GLY A 18 9.84 25.33 -8.16
C GLY A 18 11.24 25.23 -7.52
N GLY A 19 12.32 25.22 -8.31
CA GLY A 19 13.69 25.19 -7.81
C GLY A 19 14.25 23.78 -7.56
N ALA A 20 13.62 22.74 -8.06
CA ALA A 20 14.14 21.38 -7.96
C ALA A 20 15.36 21.16 -8.89
N ASP A 21 16.31 20.35 -8.42
CA ASP A 21 17.48 19.91 -9.19
C ASP A 21 17.14 18.67 -10.00
N ILE A 22 17.12 18.79 -11.32
CA ILE A 22 16.78 17.71 -12.23
C ILE A 22 18.03 17.20 -12.94
N THR A 23 18.35 15.93 -12.71
CA THR A 23 19.46 15.22 -13.38
C THR A 23 18.90 14.19 -14.35
N GLU A 24 19.23 14.33 -15.62
CA GLU A 24 18.90 13.33 -16.65
C GLU A 24 19.92 12.19 -16.63
N ILE A 25 19.44 10.96 -16.60
CA ILE A 25 20.25 9.73 -16.69
C ILE A 25 19.98 9.10 -18.06
N ASN A 26 20.94 9.27 -18.96
CA ASN A 26 20.85 8.73 -20.33
C ASN A 26 22.15 7.99 -20.72
N PRO A 27 22.41 6.79 -20.14
CA PRO A 27 23.68 6.08 -20.24
C PRO A 27 23.92 5.48 -21.62
N GLY A 28 23.40 5.91 -22.64
CA GLY A 28 23.63 5.35 -24.00
C GLY A 28 23.65 6.42 -25.06
N GLY A 29 23.65 7.71 -24.69
CA GLY A 29 23.58 8.81 -25.64
C GLY A 29 22.40 8.67 -26.62
N ARG A 30 21.33 7.96 -26.18
CA ARG A 30 20.12 7.76 -26.99
C ARG A 30 19.44 9.11 -27.21
N GLU A 31 18.63 9.18 -28.25
CA GLU A 31 17.79 10.35 -28.50
C GLU A 31 17.16 10.85 -27.19
N GLY A 32 17.30 12.13 -26.92
CA GLY A 32 16.69 12.81 -25.79
C GLY A 32 15.17 12.72 -25.82
N PRO A 33 14.48 13.47 -24.95
CA PRO A 33 13.01 13.46 -24.91
C PRO A 33 12.42 13.73 -26.28
N SER A 34 11.60 12.84 -26.79
CA SER A 34 11.00 12.96 -28.12
C SER A 34 9.47 12.81 -28.04
N ALA A 35 8.77 13.85 -28.42
CA ALA A 35 7.31 13.79 -28.52
C ALA A 35 6.85 12.78 -29.56
N ALA A 36 7.57 12.64 -30.66
CA ALA A 36 7.22 11.71 -31.74
C ALA A 36 7.30 10.25 -31.29
N SER A 37 8.33 9.89 -30.51
CA SER A 37 8.50 8.53 -29.97
C SER A 37 7.92 8.35 -28.56
N ARG A 38 7.48 9.44 -27.91
CA ARG A 38 6.98 9.44 -26.51
C ARG A 38 7.98 8.84 -25.52
N LYS A 39 9.26 8.93 -25.81
CA LYS A 39 10.33 8.44 -24.96
C LYS A 39 10.81 9.56 -24.02
N LEU A 40 11.01 9.22 -22.78
CA LEU A 40 11.65 10.04 -21.78
C LEU A 40 12.85 9.26 -21.20
N PRO A 41 14.02 9.87 -21.01
CA PRO A 41 15.07 9.29 -20.21
C PRO A 41 14.66 9.21 -18.74
N ILE A 42 15.49 8.60 -17.90
CA ILE A 42 15.28 8.59 -16.46
C ILE A 42 15.70 9.96 -15.89
N TYR A 43 14.87 10.52 -15.04
CA TYR A 43 15.16 11.75 -14.32
C TYR A 43 15.23 11.51 -12.82
N LEU A 44 16.31 11.95 -12.19
CA LEU A 44 16.44 12.06 -10.73
C LEU A 44 16.13 13.51 -10.35
N VAL A 45 15.18 13.70 -9.45
CA VAL A 45 14.74 15.04 -9.03
C VAL A 45 15.00 15.22 -7.54
N ARG A 46 15.89 16.13 -7.17
CA ARG A 46 16.25 16.49 -5.79
C ARG A 46 15.68 17.86 -5.43
N ASN A 47 15.76 18.21 -4.15
CA ASN A 47 15.21 19.47 -3.62
C ASN A 47 13.72 19.65 -3.95
N VAL A 48 12.98 18.54 -3.91
CA VAL A 48 11.53 18.53 -4.08
C VAL A 48 10.81 19.05 -2.84
N THR A 49 9.71 19.78 -3.03
CA THR A 49 8.85 20.25 -1.94
C THR A 49 7.51 19.50 -1.93
N PRO A 50 6.84 19.40 -0.77
CA PRO A 50 5.55 18.69 -0.67
C PRO A 50 4.45 19.22 -1.60
N GLU A 51 4.56 20.48 -2.03
CA GLU A 51 3.59 21.16 -2.90
C GLU A 51 3.70 20.73 -4.36
N MET A 52 4.86 20.24 -4.78
CA MET A 52 5.11 19.80 -6.16
C MET A 52 4.26 18.61 -6.52
N LYS A 53 3.72 18.56 -7.73
CA LYS A 53 2.91 17.45 -8.23
C LYS A 53 3.65 16.12 -8.18
N LEU A 54 4.97 16.11 -8.39
CA LEU A 54 5.82 14.93 -8.23
C LEU A 54 5.73 14.27 -6.85
N MET A 55 5.35 15.04 -5.82
CA MET A 55 5.24 14.56 -4.43
C MET A 55 3.81 14.23 -4.02
N ARG A 56 2.82 14.54 -4.85
CA ARG A 56 1.40 14.45 -4.54
C ARG A 56 0.62 13.51 -5.45
N GLU A 57 1.09 13.33 -6.69
CA GLU A 57 0.42 12.55 -7.70
C GLU A 57 1.25 11.31 -8.06
N GLU A 58 0.59 10.23 -8.43
CA GLU A 58 1.26 9.04 -8.94
C GLU A 58 1.96 9.36 -10.27
N ILE A 59 3.28 9.23 -10.30
CA ILE A 59 4.08 9.60 -11.46
C ILE A 59 3.85 8.63 -12.62
N PHE A 60 3.95 7.36 -12.38
CA PHE A 60 3.84 6.27 -13.36
C PHE A 60 4.73 6.47 -14.58
N GLY A 61 6.00 6.83 -14.35
CA GLY A 61 6.95 7.18 -15.42
C GLY A 61 8.39 7.27 -14.91
N PRO A 62 9.36 7.56 -15.81
CA PRO A 62 10.77 7.50 -15.50
C PRO A 62 11.28 8.76 -14.75
N ILE A 63 10.57 9.19 -13.74
CA ILE A 63 10.93 10.33 -12.90
C ILE A 63 10.96 9.86 -11.45
N LEU A 64 12.10 10.02 -10.77
CA LEU A 64 12.30 9.60 -9.39
C LEU A 64 12.59 10.83 -8.52
N PRO A 65 11.61 11.31 -7.72
CA PRO A 65 11.89 12.29 -6.68
C PRO A 65 12.71 11.65 -5.56
N ILE A 66 13.71 12.39 -5.07
CA ILE A 66 14.62 11.94 -4.02
C ILE A 66 14.48 12.89 -2.84
N VAL A 67 14.09 12.34 -1.69
CA VAL A 67 14.04 13.03 -0.40
C VAL A 67 15.10 12.42 0.50
N THR A 68 15.92 13.24 1.10
CA THR A 68 16.95 12.79 2.06
C THR A 68 16.40 12.83 3.48
N TYR A 69 16.83 11.90 4.30
CA TYR A 69 16.53 11.84 5.73
C TYR A 69 17.82 11.59 6.53
N ARG A 70 17.82 11.91 7.81
CA ARG A 70 18.97 11.72 8.71
C ARG A 70 18.78 10.52 9.62
N THR A 71 17.55 10.23 10.00
CA THR A 71 17.20 9.09 10.87
C THR A 71 16.07 8.28 10.28
N VAL A 72 15.97 7.00 10.67
CA VAL A 72 14.89 6.11 10.21
C VAL A 72 13.52 6.64 10.65
N GLU A 73 13.45 7.27 11.82
CA GLU A 73 12.24 7.87 12.37
C GLU A 73 11.73 9.02 11.49
N GLU A 74 12.63 9.84 10.95
CA GLU A 74 12.26 10.88 9.96
C GLU A 74 11.64 10.25 8.70
N ALA A 75 12.20 9.14 8.21
CA ALA A 75 11.66 8.44 7.05
C ALA A 75 10.28 7.82 7.35
N ILE A 76 10.12 7.19 8.51
CA ILE A 76 8.85 6.63 8.97
C ILE A 76 7.78 7.72 9.09
N SER A 77 8.11 8.84 9.74
CA SER A 77 7.20 9.99 9.84
C SER A 77 6.79 10.51 8.47
N PHE A 78 7.76 10.67 7.57
CA PHE A 78 7.50 11.12 6.21
C PHE A 78 6.54 10.19 5.44
N ILE A 79 6.65 8.87 5.63
CA ILE A 79 5.74 7.88 5.02
C ILE A 79 4.35 8.00 5.64
N ASN A 80 4.27 8.09 6.98
CA ASN A 80 3.01 8.09 7.71
C ASN A 80 2.19 9.38 7.54
N ASP A 81 2.85 10.49 7.25
CA ASP A 81 2.20 11.79 6.95
C ASP A 81 1.52 11.82 5.56
N ARG A 82 1.57 10.70 4.83
CA ARG A 82 1.04 10.56 3.47
C ARG A 82 0.00 9.45 3.38
N PRO A 83 -0.82 9.44 2.31
CA PRO A 83 -1.68 8.30 2.01
C PRO A 83 -0.87 7.00 1.97
N ARG A 84 -1.46 5.93 2.52
CA ARG A 84 -0.79 4.63 2.63
C ARG A 84 -0.40 4.09 1.26
N PRO A 85 0.89 3.81 1.01
CA PRO A 85 1.35 3.35 -0.28
C PRO A 85 0.93 1.91 -0.56
N LEU A 86 0.84 1.57 -1.85
CA LEU A 86 0.63 0.19 -2.29
C LEU A 86 1.78 -0.71 -1.87
N ALA A 87 3.02 -0.21 -2.00
CA ALA A 87 4.21 -0.97 -1.65
C ALA A 87 5.32 -0.07 -1.11
N ILE A 88 6.12 -0.62 -0.20
CA ILE A 88 7.40 -0.07 0.22
C ILE A 88 8.51 -1.01 -0.25
N ASN A 89 9.49 -0.48 -0.98
CA ASN A 89 10.70 -1.21 -1.34
C ASN A 89 11.83 -0.71 -0.43
N LEU A 90 12.24 -1.54 0.52
CA LEU A 90 13.23 -1.21 1.55
C LEU A 90 14.57 -1.83 1.21
N PHE A 91 15.60 -1.01 1.06
CA PHE A 91 16.99 -1.46 0.91
C PHE A 91 17.75 -1.19 2.21
N GLU A 92 17.84 -2.19 3.05
CA GLU A 92 18.50 -2.13 4.37
C GLU A 92 18.98 -3.52 4.78
N MET A 93 20.20 -3.63 5.32
CA MET A 93 20.74 -4.90 5.78
C MET A 93 20.63 -5.07 7.31
N ASP A 94 20.48 -3.99 8.05
CA ASP A 94 20.28 -4.03 9.48
C ASP A 94 18.85 -4.48 9.81
N ARG A 95 18.73 -5.62 10.48
CA ARG A 95 17.46 -6.24 10.83
C ARG A 95 16.62 -5.42 11.81
N GLU A 96 17.28 -4.67 12.69
CA GLU A 96 16.56 -3.81 13.64
C GLU A 96 15.90 -2.64 12.93
N ARG A 97 16.59 -2.01 11.97
CA ARG A 97 16.02 -0.96 11.12
C ARG A 97 14.92 -1.49 10.21
N GLN A 98 15.09 -2.71 9.65
CA GLN A 98 14.01 -3.38 8.92
C GLN A 98 12.76 -3.52 9.79
N ARG A 99 12.92 -4.02 11.03
CA ARG A 99 11.83 -4.19 11.98
C ARG A 99 11.17 -2.86 12.34
N GLN A 100 11.97 -1.83 12.65
CA GLN A 100 11.45 -0.49 12.95
C GLN A 100 10.57 0.06 11.82
N LEU A 101 10.99 -0.10 10.57
CA LEU A 101 10.20 0.36 9.42
C LEU A 101 8.93 -0.48 9.25
N LEU A 102 9.03 -1.81 9.35
CA LEU A 102 7.89 -2.71 9.21
C LEU A 102 6.81 -2.47 10.28
N GLU A 103 7.23 -2.23 11.53
CA GLU A 103 6.32 -1.95 12.65
C GLU A 103 5.82 -0.51 12.67
N GLY A 104 6.65 0.42 12.18
CA GLY A 104 6.38 1.86 12.19
C GLY A 104 5.60 2.38 11.00
N THR A 105 5.39 1.59 9.93
CA THR A 105 4.69 2.03 8.72
C THR A 105 3.53 1.11 8.35
N HIS A 106 2.64 1.62 7.49
CA HIS A 106 1.52 0.85 6.97
C HIS A 106 1.48 0.95 5.45
N SER A 107 1.53 -0.19 4.76
CA SER A 107 1.47 -0.29 3.30
C SER A 107 0.71 -1.53 2.87
N GLY A 108 0.37 -1.66 1.60
CA GLY A 108 -0.21 -2.88 1.04
C GLY A 108 0.76 -4.06 1.06
N GLY A 109 2.04 -3.81 0.81
CA GLY A 109 3.11 -4.82 0.88
C GLY A 109 4.48 -4.18 1.09
N VAL A 110 5.46 -5.01 1.46
CA VAL A 110 6.86 -4.60 1.61
C VAL A 110 7.77 -5.58 0.88
N CYS A 111 8.73 -5.04 0.12
CA CYS A 111 9.79 -5.81 -0.50
C CYS A 111 11.12 -5.40 0.14
N ILE A 112 11.88 -6.34 0.69
CA ILE A 112 13.15 -6.04 1.38
C ILE A 112 14.31 -6.43 0.48
N ASN A 113 15.24 -5.49 0.26
CA ASN A 113 16.44 -5.60 -0.56
C ASN A 113 16.18 -5.97 -2.02
N ASP A 114 14.97 -5.65 -2.49
CA ASP A 114 14.57 -5.76 -3.89
C ASP A 114 13.46 -4.76 -4.18
N ALA A 115 13.07 -4.66 -5.45
CA ALA A 115 11.97 -3.82 -5.90
C ALA A 115 11.03 -4.62 -6.79
N ILE A 116 9.72 -4.45 -6.57
CA ILE A 116 8.65 -5.04 -7.40
C ILE A 116 8.48 -6.56 -7.22
N THR A 117 9.52 -7.33 -6.94
CA THR A 117 9.50 -8.81 -6.98
C THR A 117 8.46 -9.46 -6.07
N HIS A 118 8.03 -8.81 -4.98
CA HIS A 118 6.93 -9.29 -4.15
C HIS A 118 5.59 -9.39 -4.91
N PHE A 119 5.42 -8.63 -5.99
CA PHE A 119 4.24 -8.68 -6.85
C PHE A 119 4.13 -10.01 -7.64
N ILE A 120 5.25 -10.64 -7.99
CA ILE A 120 5.27 -11.93 -8.71
C ILE A 120 5.30 -13.15 -7.79
N ALA A 121 5.37 -12.94 -6.48
CA ALA A 121 5.31 -14.01 -5.50
C ALA A 121 3.84 -14.44 -5.29
N GLU A 122 3.40 -15.47 -6.02
CA GLU A 122 2.00 -15.92 -6.03
C GLU A 122 1.48 -16.37 -4.66
N ASP A 123 2.37 -16.79 -3.76
CA ASP A 123 2.02 -17.21 -2.40
C ASP A 123 1.79 -16.04 -1.43
N LEU A 124 2.14 -14.81 -1.83
CA LEU A 124 1.93 -13.63 -1.01
C LEU A 124 0.67 -12.89 -1.45
N PRO A 125 -0.15 -12.39 -0.50
CA PRO A 125 -1.25 -11.51 -0.83
C PRO A 125 -0.72 -10.19 -1.42
N PHE A 126 -1.30 -9.75 -2.53
CA PHE A 126 -0.97 -8.47 -3.14
C PHE A 126 -2.20 -7.58 -3.22
N GLY A 127 -2.11 -6.38 -2.69
CA GLY A 127 -3.19 -5.41 -2.70
C GLY A 127 -2.86 -4.20 -1.86
N GLY A 128 -3.58 -3.11 -2.07
CA GLY A 128 -3.41 -1.86 -1.35
C GLY A 128 -4.15 -1.80 -0.01
N THR A 129 -3.95 -0.71 0.71
CA THR A 129 -4.66 -0.40 1.94
C THR A 129 -4.97 1.09 2.02
N GLY A 130 -6.18 1.46 2.44
CA GLY A 130 -6.62 2.85 2.43
C GLY A 130 -6.72 3.39 1.00
N ASP A 131 -6.05 4.50 0.72
CA ASP A 131 -6.11 5.16 -0.59
C ASP A 131 -5.43 4.36 -1.71
N SER A 132 -4.50 3.44 -1.37
CA SER A 132 -3.84 2.59 -2.36
C SER A 132 -4.66 1.37 -2.79
N GLY A 133 -5.77 1.08 -2.13
CA GLY A 133 -6.67 -0.01 -2.53
C GLY A 133 -7.43 -0.66 -1.40
N MET A 134 -8.25 -1.63 -1.76
CA MET A 134 -9.06 -2.46 -0.87
C MET A 134 -8.96 -3.92 -1.27
N GLY A 135 -8.74 -4.80 -0.26
CA GLY A 135 -8.59 -6.22 -0.51
C GLY A 135 -7.25 -6.59 -1.13
N HIS A 136 -7.08 -7.87 -1.38
CA HIS A 136 -5.85 -8.43 -1.94
C HIS A 136 -6.16 -9.69 -2.74
N TYR A 137 -5.24 -10.10 -3.59
CA TYR A 137 -5.37 -11.27 -4.44
C TYR A 137 -4.05 -12.05 -4.46
N HIS A 138 -3.91 -12.99 -5.28
CA HIS A 138 -2.98 -14.10 -5.44
C HIS A 138 -3.41 -15.35 -4.66
N ALA A 139 -3.19 -16.50 -5.27
CA ALA A 139 -3.42 -17.85 -4.75
C ALA A 139 -4.68 -17.95 -3.85
N ARG A 140 -4.48 -18.33 -2.61
CA ARG A 140 -5.56 -18.53 -1.62
C ARG A 140 -6.38 -17.26 -1.39
N GLU A 141 -5.74 -16.09 -1.29
CA GLU A 141 -6.42 -14.84 -0.99
C GLU A 141 -7.31 -14.39 -2.18
N GLY A 142 -6.84 -14.58 -3.40
CA GLY A 142 -7.66 -14.35 -4.59
C GLY A 142 -8.87 -15.28 -4.65
N PHE A 143 -8.70 -16.57 -4.33
CA PHE A 143 -9.81 -17.51 -4.22
C PHE A 143 -10.83 -17.07 -3.16
N LEU A 144 -10.37 -16.68 -1.97
CA LEU A 144 -11.23 -16.23 -0.88
C LEU A 144 -12.00 -14.95 -1.23
N THR A 145 -11.34 -14.01 -1.91
CA THR A 145 -11.94 -12.74 -2.34
C THR A 145 -13.17 -12.96 -3.24
N PHE A 146 -13.12 -13.96 -4.12
CA PHE A 146 -14.23 -14.31 -5.01
C PHE A 146 -15.13 -15.44 -4.49
N SER A 147 -14.95 -15.85 -3.23
CA SER A 147 -15.70 -16.95 -2.62
C SER A 147 -16.65 -16.45 -1.54
N HIS A 148 -17.84 -17.04 -1.49
CA HIS A 148 -18.77 -16.80 -0.40
C HIS A 148 -18.57 -17.83 0.71
N HIS A 149 -18.24 -17.37 1.91
CA HIS A 149 -18.15 -18.21 3.10
C HIS A 149 -19.54 -18.47 3.68
N LYS A 150 -20.02 -19.70 3.51
CA LYS A 150 -21.29 -20.11 4.09
C LYS A 150 -21.09 -20.62 5.51
N ALA A 151 -21.63 -19.90 6.48
CA ALA A 151 -21.65 -20.37 7.86
C ALA A 151 -22.66 -21.50 8.02
N VAL A 152 -22.23 -22.62 8.58
CA VAL A 152 -23.08 -23.77 8.89
C VAL A 152 -22.98 -24.11 10.37
N LEU A 153 -24.08 -23.93 11.12
CA LEU A 153 -24.16 -24.31 12.52
C LEU A 153 -25.00 -25.61 12.61
N SER A 154 -24.34 -26.71 12.89
CA SER A 154 -25.02 -27.98 13.20
C SER A 154 -25.12 -28.16 14.70
N ARG A 155 -26.33 -28.52 15.18
CA ARG A 155 -26.56 -28.78 16.60
C ARG A 155 -26.82 -30.28 16.80
N PRO A 156 -26.24 -30.86 17.87
CA PRO A 156 -26.54 -32.27 18.23
C PRO A 156 -27.96 -32.43 18.72
N ARG A 157 -28.41 -33.68 18.84
CA ARG A 157 -29.76 -34.02 19.38
C ARG A 157 -30.01 -33.40 20.75
N LEU A 158 -29.01 -33.39 21.62
CA LEU A 158 -29.06 -32.72 22.89
C LEU A 158 -28.71 -31.22 22.70
N ASN A 159 -29.73 -30.41 22.48
CA ASN A 159 -29.58 -28.99 22.23
C ASN A 159 -29.83 -28.19 23.53
N THR A 160 -28.78 -27.83 24.22
CA THR A 160 -28.84 -27.01 25.43
C THR A 160 -29.36 -25.59 25.19
N ALA A 161 -29.27 -25.07 23.95
CA ALA A 161 -29.83 -23.76 23.63
C ALA A 161 -31.39 -23.75 23.60
N LYS A 162 -32.06 -24.90 23.74
CA LYS A 162 -33.52 -24.93 23.88
C LYS A 162 -34.04 -24.14 25.07
N VAL A 163 -33.21 -23.94 26.09
CA VAL A 163 -33.56 -23.09 27.25
C VAL A 163 -33.78 -21.63 26.85
N LEU A 164 -33.19 -21.18 25.72
CA LEU A 164 -33.34 -19.81 25.20
C LEU A 164 -34.54 -19.66 24.24
N TYR A 165 -35.25 -20.78 23.91
CA TYR A 165 -36.39 -20.73 22.98
C TYR A 165 -37.68 -20.35 23.72
N ALA A 166 -38.63 -19.85 22.96
CA ALA A 166 -39.98 -19.61 23.49
C ALA A 166 -40.66 -20.91 23.98
N PRO A 167 -41.54 -20.83 25.00
CA PRO A 167 -42.00 -19.63 25.70
C PRO A 167 -40.95 -19.08 26.68
N HIS A 168 -40.79 -17.75 26.70
CA HIS A 168 -39.81 -17.07 27.54
C HIS A 168 -40.34 -16.95 28.98
N GLY A 169 -39.39 -16.73 29.96
CA GLY A 169 -39.73 -16.49 31.35
C GLY A 169 -39.64 -17.70 32.26
N GLY A 170 -39.16 -18.86 31.76
CA GLY A 170 -38.86 -20.02 32.61
C GLY A 170 -37.81 -19.69 33.69
N TRP A 171 -37.84 -20.41 34.84
CA TRP A 171 -36.94 -20.15 35.95
C TRP A 171 -35.44 -20.25 35.57
N LEU A 172 -35.09 -21.22 34.72
CA LEU A 172 -33.75 -21.47 34.23
C LEU A 172 -33.28 -20.33 33.33
N GLN A 173 -34.15 -19.82 32.48
CA GLN A 173 -33.87 -18.68 31.60
C GLN A 173 -33.65 -17.40 32.42
N ARG A 174 -34.46 -17.14 33.49
CA ARG A 174 -34.28 -16.04 34.41
C ARG A 174 -32.93 -16.12 35.16
N LEU A 175 -32.52 -17.33 35.54
CA LEU A 175 -31.22 -17.55 36.19
C LEU A 175 -30.07 -17.24 35.23
N LEU A 176 -30.13 -17.72 34.00
CA LEU A 176 -29.14 -17.43 32.99
C LEU A 176 -29.02 -15.91 32.69
N TYR A 177 -30.14 -15.24 32.56
CA TYR A 177 -30.13 -13.77 32.35
C TYR A 177 -29.50 -13.03 33.51
N ARG A 178 -29.71 -13.47 34.75
CA ARG A 178 -29.02 -12.88 35.92
C ARG A 178 -27.51 -13.06 35.92
N ILE A 179 -27.03 -14.16 35.35
CA ILE A 179 -25.59 -14.47 35.30
C ILE A 179 -24.90 -13.74 34.16
N PHE A 180 -25.53 -13.74 32.97
CA PHE A 180 -24.86 -13.31 31.72
C PHE A 180 -25.21 -11.90 31.24
N LEU A 181 -26.31 -11.31 31.74
CA LEU A 181 -26.79 -9.97 31.36
C LEU A 181 -26.72 -8.96 32.54
N ARG A 182 -25.65 -9.05 33.29
CA ARG A 182 -25.33 -8.01 34.31
C ARG A 182 -24.65 -6.80 33.71
#